data_82f251549ab161ea2d93b30e32553699
#
_entry.id   82f251549ab161ea2d93b30e32553699
#
_cell.length_a   1.000
_cell.length_b   1.000
_cell.length_c   1.000
_cell.angle_alpha   90.00
_cell.angle_beta   90.00
_cell.angle_gamma   90.00
#
_symmetry.space_group_name_H-M   'P 1'
#
loop_
_entity.id
_entity.type
_entity.pdbx_description
1 polymer ?
#
loop_
_entity_poly.entity_id
_entity_poly.type
_entity_poly.pdbx_seq_one_letter_code
_entity_poly.pdbx_strand_id
1 'polypeptide(L)'
;MTGIPKLHYFFGRGRAETTRWMLAINQIEFKNVAIKDGNMLAELRNSGKLPFDQMPLLEIDGRNLSQSSAMVRYLARRGNFYGDNNNDALWCDMIAGVVADFAEAAMQAAFQSTRQVVESILTERFNKFGPCFEQRLIDNGSGYCAGKYLTFADVLLVEALNSYLEWIPNLLKNFPQLTELYNRIMDQPGIVNYLKSAERYPNAGSDYVIDVARVLERKLPAHIPNPNRFIKI
;
A
#
# COMPACT_ATOMS: atom_id res chain seq x y z
N MET A 1 -17.73 -7.00 -22.33
CA MET A 1 -17.28 -5.85 -21.50
C MET A 1 -16.81 -6.42 -20.16
N THR A 2 -15.56 -6.28 -19.84
CA THR A 2 -15.03 -6.63 -18.53
C THR A 2 -15.63 -5.62 -17.54
N GLY A 3 -16.29 -6.10 -16.46
CA GLY A 3 -16.90 -5.22 -15.46
C GLY A 3 -15.86 -4.37 -14.72
N ILE A 4 -16.32 -3.41 -13.92
CA ILE A 4 -15.42 -2.58 -13.06
C ILE A 4 -14.62 -3.51 -12.15
N PRO A 5 -13.27 -3.40 -12.10
CA PRO A 5 -12.41 -4.16 -11.20
C PRO A 5 -12.86 -4.07 -9.74
N LYS A 6 -12.70 -5.18 -9.00
CA LYS A 6 -13.05 -5.27 -7.59
C LYS A 6 -11.83 -5.66 -6.77
N LEU A 7 -11.52 -4.86 -5.75
CA LEU A 7 -10.44 -5.15 -4.82
C LEU A 7 -11.01 -5.54 -3.46
N HIS A 8 -10.89 -6.82 -3.12
CA HIS A 8 -11.37 -7.39 -1.86
C HIS A 8 -10.27 -7.32 -0.80
N TYR A 9 -10.56 -6.67 0.31
CA TYR A 9 -9.67 -6.56 1.45
C TYR A 9 -10.45 -6.16 2.71
N PHE A 10 -9.79 -6.09 3.88
CA PHE A 10 -10.35 -5.48 5.08
C PHE A 10 -10.71 -4.01 4.86
N PHE A 11 -11.54 -3.44 5.74
CA PHE A 11 -11.86 -2.02 5.70
C PHE A 11 -10.65 -1.19 6.19
N GLY A 12 -9.65 -1.07 5.35
CA GLY A 12 -8.41 -0.33 5.61
C GLY A 12 -7.43 -0.42 4.46
N ARG A 13 -6.32 0.30 4.60
CA ARG A 13 -5.28 0.41 3.56
C ARG A 13 -4.46 -0.88 3.46
N GLY A 14 -3.65 -1.15 4.46
CA GLY A 14 -2.82 -2.34 4.58
C GLY A 14 -2.16 -2.77 3.27
N ARG A 15 -2.05 -4.07 3.04
CA ARG A 15 -1.42 -4.65 1.83
C ARG A 15 -2.18 -4.38 0.52
N ALA A 16 -3.42 -3.87 0.58
CA ALA A 16 -4.18 -3.51 -0.62
C ALA A 16 -3.87 -2.10 -1.14
N GLU A 17 -3.25 -1.24 -0.33
CA GLU A 17 -3.07 0.16 -0.68
C GLU A 17 -2.17 0.38 -1.90
N THR A 18 -1.06 -0.33 -1.99
CA THR A 18 -0.18 -0.30 -3.16
C THR A 18 -0.91 -0.66 -4.45
N THR A 19 -1.86 -1.62 -4.38
CA THR A 19 -2.70 -1.99 -5.53
C THR A 19 -3.68 -0.86 -5.88
N ARG A 20 -4.27 -0.17 -4.90
CA ARG A 20 -5.14 0.99 -5.14
C ARG A 20 -4.38 2.14 -5.82
N TRP A 21 -3.16 2.43 -5.35
CA TRP A 21 -2.32 3.44 -5.99
C TRP A 21 -1.94 3.06 -7.41
N MET A 22 -1.66 1.78 -7.68
CA MET A 22 -1.38 1.32 -9.03
C MET A 22 -2.61 1.33 -9.94
N LEU A 23 -3.80 1.08 -9.44
CA LEU A 23 -5.05 1.28 -10.18
C LEU A 23 -5.26 2.77 -10.48
N ALA A 24 -5.03 3.63 -9.49
CA ALA A 24 -5.17 5.08 -9.61
C ALA A 24 -4.21 5.68 -10.64
N ILE A 25 -2.91 5.35 -10.59
CA ILE A 25 -1.92 5.89 -11.54
C ILE A 25 -2.22 5.42 -12.98
N ASN A 26 -2.78 4.23 -13.15
CA ASN A 26 -3.27 3.72 -14.42
C ASN A 26 -4.62 4.34 -14.83
N GLN A 27 -5.22 5.20 -14.00
CA GLN A 27 -6.56 5.77 -14.20
C GLN A 27 -7.64 4.69 -14.42
N ILE A 28 -7.51 3.57 -13.75
CA ILE A 28 -8.47 2.45 -13.78
C ILE A 28 -9.47 2.67 -12.65
N GLU A 29 -10.74 2.89 -13.01
CA GLU A 29 -11.83 2.89 -12.03
C GLU A 29 -11.96 1.51 -11.40
N PHE A 30 -12.15 1.46 -10.09
CA PHE A 30 -12.31 0.22 -9.33
C PHE A 30 -13.27 0.41 -8.16
N LYS A 31 -13.71 -0.70 -7.57
CA LYS A 31 -14.50 -0.71 -6.34
C LYS A 31 -13.79 -1.52 -5.26
N ASN A 32 -13.71 -0.95 -4.06
CA ASN A 32 -13.35 -1.73 -2.88
C ASN A 32 -14.51 -2.61 -2.43
N VAL A 33 -14.21 -3.87 -2.14
CA VAL A 33 -15.12 -4.80 -1.48
C VAL A 33 -14.57 -5.10 -0.09
N ALA A 34 -15.08 -4.39 0.91
CA ALA A 34 -14.63 -4.56 2.28
C ALA A 34 -15.15 -5.88 2.85
N ILE A 35 -14.26 -6.74 3.30
CA ILE A 35 -14.59 -7.96 4.04
C ILE A 35 -14.74 -7.57 5.52
N LYS A 36 -15.97 -7.64 6.05
CA LYS A 36 -16.35 -7.07 7.35
C LYS A 36 -16.49 -8.10 8.46
N ASP A 37 -16.63 -9.37 8.10
CA ASP A 37 -16.80 -10.47 9.05
C ASP A 37 -16.26 -11.79 8.50
N GLY A 38 -16.23 -12.82 9.36
CA GLY A 38 -15.74 -14.15 9.02
C GLY A 38 -16.59 -14.88 7.97
N ASN A 39 -17.91 -14.59 7.92
CA ASN A 39 -18.79 -15.23 6.94
C ASN A 39 -18.46 -14.75 5.53
N MET A 40 -18.28 -13.43 5.34
CA MET A 40 -17.86 -12.88 4.05
C MET A 40 -16.51 -13.45 3.60
N LEU A 41 -15.58 -13.65 4.52
CA LEU A 41 -14.29 -14.28 4.21
C LEU A 41 -14.48 -15.76 3.82
N ALA A 42 -15.31 -16.49 4.54
CA ALA A 42 -15.63 -17.89 4.24
C ALA A 42 -16.32 -18.03 2.87
N GLU A 43 -17.27 -17.16 2.54
CA GLU A 43 -17.90 -17.12 1.21
C GLU A 43 -16.86 -16.86 0.11
N LEU A 44 -15.96 -15.90 0.31
CA LEU A 44 -14.92 -15.61 -0.65
C LEU A 44 -13.96 -16.80 -0.84
N ARG A 45 -13.60 -17.50 0.22
CA ARG A 45 -12.81 -18.74 0.20
C ARG A 45 -13.53 -19.84 -0.58
N ASN A 46 -14.80 -20.09 -0.24
CA ASN A 46 -15.62 -21.13 -0.85
C ASN A 46 -15.92 -20.84 -2.35
N SER A 47 -15.82 -19.59 -2.79
CA SER A 47 -15.99 -19.22 -4.19
C SER A 47 -14.89 -19.71 -5.12
N GLY A 48 -13.78 -20.24 -4.57
CA GLY A 48 -12.60 -20.66 -5.34
C GLY A 48 -11.77 -19.52 -5.94
N LYS A 49 -12.07 -18.26 -5.59
CA LYS A 49 -11.37 -17.09 -6.14
C LYS A 49 -10.05 -16.77 -5.45
N LEU A 50 -9.76 -17.37 -4.29
CA LEU A 50 -8.54 -17.16 -3.51
C LEU A 50 -7.54 -18.31 -3.71
N PRO A 51 -6.64 -18.26 -4.70
CA PRO A 51 -5.75 -19.39 -5.02
C PRO A 51 -4.79 -19.75 -3.88
N PHE A 52 -4.50 -18.82 -2.98
CA PHE A 52 -3.59 -19.02 -1.83
C PHE A 52 -4.26 -18.75 -0.49
N ASP A 53 -5.59 -18.72 -0.44
CA ASP A 53 -6.37 -18.42 0.77
C ASP A 53 -5.95 -17.11 1.49
N GLN A 54 -5.47 -16.13 0.72
CA GLN A 54 -4.96 -14.87 1.25
C GLN A 54 -5.58 -13.66 0.53
N MET A 55 -5.86 -12.62 1.32
CA MET A 55 -6.21 -11.29 0.81
C MET A 55 -4.97 -10.38 0.77
N PRO A 56 -4.95 -9.37 -0.11
CA PRO A 56 -6.00 -8.91 -1.01
C PRO A 56 -6.25 -9.84 -2.19
N LEU A 57 -7.47 -9.71 -2.80
CA LEU A 57 -7.85 -10.29 -4.07
C LEU A 57 -8.25 -9.15 -5.03
N LEU A 58 -7.69 -9.12 -6.23
CA LEU A 58 -8.12 -8.21 -7.30
C LEU A 58 -8.78 -9.01 -8.42
N GLU A 59 -10.09 -8.75 -8.64
CA GLU A 59 -10.81 -9.23 -9.81
C GLU A 59 -10.67 -8.18 -10.94
N ILE A 60 -9.95 -8.51 -11.99
CA ILE A 60 -9.70 -7.62 -13.13
C ILE A 60 -9.49 -8.44 -14.40
N ASP A 61 -9.97 -7.96 -15.54
CA ASP A 61 -9.79 -8.58 -16.86
C ASP A 61 -10.18 -10.08 -16.89
N GLY A 62 -11.23 -10.46 -16.16
CA GLY A 62 -11.67 -11.85 -16.03
C GLY A 62 -10.74 -12.75 -15.21
N ARG A 63 -9.80 -12.18 -14.46
CA ARG A 63 -8.81 -12.88 -13.63
C ARG A 63 -9.01 -12.60 -12.16
N ASN A 64 -8.62 -13.55 -11.32
CA ASN A 64 -8.53 -13.44 -9.88
C ASN A 64 -7.05 -13.36 -9.49
N LEU A 65 -6.55 -12.16 -9.20
CA LEU A 65 -5.15 -11.94 -8.85
C LEU A 65 -4.98 -11.94 -7.33
N SER A 66 -4.07 -12.76 -6.85
CA SER A 66 -3.60 -12.80 -5.47
C SER A 66 -2.18 -12.25 -5.37
N GLN A 67 -1.73 -11.96 -4.13
CA GLN A 67 -0.43 -11.37 -3.80
C GLN A 67 -0.28 -9.92 -4.32
N SER A 68 -0.26 -8.97 -3.39
CA SER A 68 -0.19 -7.54 -3.72
C SER A 68 1.00 -7.18 -4.62
N SER A 69 2.16 -7.80 -4.41
CA SER A 69 3.33 -7.59 -5.26
C SER A 69 3.13 -8.06 -6.71
N ALA A 70 2.37 -9.14 -6.91
CA ALA A 70 2.03 -9.62 -8.26
C ALA A 70 0.98 -8.71 -8.93
N MET A 71 -0.03 -8.24 -8.17
CA MET A 71 -1.02 -7.28 -8.66
C MET A 71 -0.36 -5.99 -9.12
N VAL A 72 0.55 -5.44 -8.31
CA VAL A 72 1.33 -4.24 -8.63
C VAL A 72 2.10 -4.42 -9.94
N ARG A 73 2.82 -5.53 -10.11
CA ARG A 73 3.60 -5.80 -11.32
C ARG A 73 2.73 -6.05 -12.55
N TYR A 74 1.56 -6.69 -12.38
CA TYR A 74 0.57 -6.82 -13.44
C TYR A 74 0.10 -5.46 -13.94
N LEU A 75 -0.29 -4.57 -13.01
CA LEU A 75 -0.74 -3.22 -13.31
C LEU A 75 0.39 -2.34 -13.88
N ALA A 76 1.62 -2.52 -13.40
CA ALA A 76 2.79 -1.83 -13.93
C ALA A 76 3.05 -2.16 -15.40
N ARG A 77 2.99 -3.46 -15.76
CA ARG A 77 3.14 -3.89 -17.17
C ARG A 77 2.00 -3.38 -18.04
N ARG A 78 0.78 -3.41 -17.53
CA ARG A 78 -0.41 -2.91 -18.24
C ARG A 78 -0.32 -1.42 -18.58
N GLY A 79 0.24 -0.60 -17.67
CA GLY A 79 0.35 0.85 -17.81
C GLY A 79 1.71 1.35 -18.32
N ASN A 80 2.62 0.45 -18.70
CA ASN A 80 3.99 0.79 -19.10
C ASN A 80 4.81 1.50 -18.00
N PHE A 81 4.58 1.11 -16.72
CA PHE A 81 5.30 1.62 -15.56
C PHE A 81 6.41 0.68 -15.06
N TYR A 82 6.96 -0.18 -15.92
CA TYR A 82 7.97 -1.17 -15.53
C TYR A 82 9.40 -0.81 -16.02
N GLY A 83 9.59 0.41 -16.55
CA GLY A 83 10.82 0.84 -17.19
C GLY A 83 10.89 0.45 -18.67
N ASP A 84 11.86 0.98 -19.39
CA ASP A 84 11.98 0.85 -20.85
C ASP A 84 12.84 -0.34 -21.29
N ASN A 85 13.60 -0.93 -20.35
CA ASN A 85 14.54 -2.00 -20.62
C ASN A 85 14.77 -2.90 -19.39
N ASN A 86 15.51 -4.00 -19.55
CA ASN A 86 15.77 -4.95 -18.47
C ASN A 86 16.52 -4.34 -17.27
N ASN A 87 17.39 -3.35 -17.49
CA ASN A 87 18.09 -2.70 -16.39
C ASN A 87 17.14 -1.84 -15.55
N ASP A 88 16.24 -1.09 -16.20
CA ASP A 88 15.20 -0.32 -15.50
C ASP A 88 14.28 -1.27 -14.72
N ALA A 89 13.85 -2.36 -15.34
CA ALA A 89 13.02 -3.37 -14.68
C ALA A 89 13.71 -3.99 -13.46
N LEU A 90 15.02 -4.28 -13.56
CA LEU A 90 15.82 -4.76 -12.43
C LEU A 90 15.82 -3.76 -11.27
N TRP A 91 16.07 -2.47 -11.55
CA TRP A 91 16.03 -1.43 -10.53
C TRP A 91 14.64 -1.28 -9.92
N CYS A 92 13.57 -1.35 -10.72
CA CYS A 92 12.21 -1.34 -10.22
C CYS A 92 11.95 -2.48 -9.22
N ASP A 93 12.40 -3.69 -9.54
CA ASP A 93 12.22 -4.85 -8.65
C ASP A 93 13.08 -4.78 -7.38
N MET A 94 14.32 -4.30 -7.48
CA MET A 94 15.19 -4.07 -6.31
C MET A 94 14.58 -3.04 -5.36
N ILE A 95 14.12 -1.91 -5.90
CA ILE A 95 13.49 -0.84 -5.10
C ILE A 95 12.18 -1.34 -4.50
N ALA A 96 11.34 -2.05 -5.25
CA ALA A 96 10.11 -2.63 -4.72
C ALA A 96 10.37 -3.59 -3.55
N GLY A 97 11.46 -4.36 -3.60
CA GLY A 97 11.90 -5.21 -2.49
C GLY A 97 12.26 -4.40 -1.24
N VAL A 98 13.09 -3.37 -1.39
CA VAL A 98 13.49 -2.50 -0.26
C VAL A 98 12.29 -1.70 0.27
N VAL A 99 11.41 -1.21 -0.61
CA VAL A 99 10.18 -0.51 -0.18
C VAL A 99 9.25 -1.44 0.59
N ALA A 100 9.18 -2.72 0.26
CA ALA A 100 8.38 -3.68 1.04
C ALA A 100 8.89 -3.79 2.49
N ASP A 101 10.21 -3.87 2.69
CA ASP A 101 10.83 -3.87 4.01
C ASP A 101 10.61 -2.54 4.76
N PHE A 102 10.68 -1.42 4.04
CA PHE A 102 10.44 -0.09 4.59
C PHE A 102 8.98 0.09 5.01
N ALA A 103 8.03 -0.26 4.15
CA ALA A 103 6.60 -0.08 4.38
C ALA A 103 6.04 -0.98 5.50
N GLU A 104 6.68 -2.11 5.81
CA GLU A 104 6.20 -3.03 6.85
C GLU A 104 6.02 -2.32 8.20
N ALA A 105 6.91 -1.39 8.55
CA ALA A 105 6.79 -0.62 9.80
C ALA A 105 5.52 0.23 9.85
N ALA A 106 5.15 0.88 8.74
CA ALA A 106 3.91 1.67 8.66
C ALA A 106 2.66 0.78 8.70
N MET A 107 2.70 -0.39 8.08
CA MET A 107 1.60 -1.36 8.16
C MET A 107 1.39 -1.89 9.58
N GLN A 108 2.45 -2.00 10.38
CA GLN A 108 2.38 -2.45 11.77
C GLN A 108 2.02 -1.31 12.75
N ALA A 109 2.01 -0.07 12.30
CA ALA A 109 1.75 1.10 13.15
C ALA A 109 0.40 1.02 13.89
N ALA A 110 -0.65 0.56 13.22
CA ALA A 110 -1.98 0.43 13.81
C ALA A 110 -2.05 -0.54 15.00
N PHE A 111 -1.10 -1.47 15.08
CA PHE A 111 -1.03 -2.51 16.12
C PHE A 111 -0.13 -2.11 17.30
N GLN A 112 0.43 -0.91 17.30
CA GLN A 112 1.27 -0.40 18.38
C GLN A 112 0.45 0.24 19.49
N SER A 113 1.04 0.30 20.70
CA SER A 113 0.36 0.73 21.91
C SER A 113 0.16 2.26 22.01
N THR A 114 1.08 3.03 21.45
CA THR A 114 1.05 4.49 21.53
C THR A 114 1.61 5.15 20.27
N ARG A 115 1.20 6.39 20.02
CA ARG A 115 1.75 7.21 18.94
C ARG A 115 3.27 7.36 19.04
N GLN A 116 3.80 7.56 20.24
CA GLN A 116 5.24 7.71 20.47
C GLN A 116 6.05 6.48 20.05
N VAL A 117 5.53 5.27 20.33
CA VAL A 117 6.14 4.00 19.87
C VAL A 117 6.13 3.93 18.35
N VAL A 118 5.02 4.30 17.71
CA VAL A 118 4.93 4.35 16.24
C VAL A 118 5.98 5.29 15.67
N GLU A 119 6.03 6.54 16.14
CA GLU A 119 6.97 7.55 15.65
C GLU A 119 8.44 7.12 15.83
N SER A 120 8.76 6.46 16.93
CA SER A 120 10.12 5.92 17.17
C SER A 120 10.46 4.84 16.14
N ILE A 121 9.59 3.85 15.94
CA ILE A 121 9.80 2.76 14.96
C ILE A 121 9.94 3.31 13.54
N LEU A 122 9.05 4.22 13.15
CA LEU A 122 9.06 4.83 11.82
C LEU A 122 10.32 5.66 11.60
N THR A 123 10.75 6.44 12.60
CA THR A 123 11.98 7.25 12.53
C THR A 123 13.21 6.35 12.38
N GLU A 124 13.34 5.31 13.18
CA GLU A 124 14.45 4.34 13.08
C GLU A 124 14.51 3.72 11.68
N ARG A 125 13.34 3.28 11.18
CA ARG A 125 13.25 2.66 9.86
C ARG A 125 13.59 3.64 8.74
N PHE A 126 13.11 4.89 8.84
CA PHE A 126 13.42 5.92 7.86
C PHE A 126 14.90 6.31 7.88
N ASN A 127 15.52 6.43 9.05
CA ASN A 127 16.96 6.71 9.17
C ASN A 127 17.82 5.64 8.49
N LYS A 128 17.35 4.40 8.44
CA LYS A 128 18.01 3.30 7.72
C LYS A 128 17.85 3.41 6.20
N PHE A 129 16.65 3.66 5.70
CA PHE A 129 16.34 3.54 4.27
C PHE A 129 16.26 4.87 3.53
N GLY A 130 15.86 5.95 4.19
CA GLY A 130 15.70 7.27 3.58
C GLY A 130 16.94 7.78 2.86
N PRO A 131 18.14 7.75 3.49
CA PRO A 131 19.38 8.13 2.80
C PRO A 131 19.69 7.29 1.56
N CYS A 132 19.34 6.00 1.57
CA CYS A 132 19.55 5.11 0.42
C CYS A 132 18.63 5.48 -0.75
N PHE A 133 17.36 5.82 -0.48
CA PHE A 133 16.43 6.27 -1.50
C PHE A 133 16.83 7.64 -2.07
N GLU A 134 17.24 8.58 -1.22
CA GLU A 134 17.75 9.88 -1.64
C GLU A 134 18.94 9.71 -2.57
N GLN A 135 19.94 8.91 -2.16
CA GLN A 135 21.13 8.65 -2.95
C GLN A 135 20.78 7.99 -4.29
N ARG A 136 19.82 7.05 -4.29
CA ARG A 136 19.36 6.39 -5.51
C ARG A 136 18.79 7.38 -6.52
N LEU A 137 18.03 8.37 -6.07
CA LEU A 137 17.49 9.44 -6.93
C LEU A 137 18.58 10.32 -7.50
N ILE A 138 19.59 10.66 -6.68
CA ILE A 138 20.79 11.41 -7.12
C ILE A 138 21.53 10.61 -8.20
N ASP A 139 21.83 9.34 -7.95
CA ASP A 139 22.60 8.49 -8.86
C ASP A 139 21.88 8.25 -10.19
N ASN A 140 20.56 8.11 -10.17
CA ASN A 140 19.77 7.94 -11.39
C ASN A 140 19.65 9.23 -12.20
N GLY A 141 19.61 10.40 -11.53
CA GLY A 141 19.66 11.72 -12.14
C GLY A 141 18.44 12.13 -12.97
N SER A 142 17.42 11.27 -13.11
CA SER A 142 16.21 11.56 -13.89
C SER A 142 15.09 12.17 -13.06
N GLY A 143 15.23 12.16 -11.72
CA GLY A 143 14.18 12.48 -10.77
C GLY A 143 13.21 11.34 -10.49
N TYR A 144 13.50 10.11 -10.96
CA TYR A 144 12.79 8.86 -10.67
C TYR A 144 13.75 7.81 -10.11
N CYS A 145 13.22 6.80 -9.46
CA CYS A 145 14.03 5.75 -8.84
C CYS A 145 14.69 4.83 -9.88
N ALA A 146 14.07 4.66 -11.05
CA ALA A 146 14.58 3.80 -12.14
C ALA A 146 14.25 4.42 -13.49
N GLY A 147 15.19 4.26 -14.45
CA GLY A 147 14.99 4.72 -15.82
C GLY A 147 14.81 6.24 -15.94
N LYS A 148 14.13 6.67 -17.01
CA LYS A 148 13.93 8.08 -17.34
C LYS A 148 12.54 8.61 -17.03
N TYR A 149 11.58 7.72 -16.82
CA TYR A 149 10.17 8.02 -16.65
C TYR A 149 9.63 7.40 -15.37
N LEU A 150 8.42 7.81 -14.99
CA LEU A 150 7.71 7.26 -13.85
C LEU A 150 7.57 5.75 -13.96
N THR A 151 7.94 5.06 -12.89
CA THR A 151 7.83 3.61 -12.76
C THR A 151 6.98 3.23 -11.55
N PHE A 152 6.60 1.97 -11.45
CA PHE A 152 5.86 1.49 -10.28
C PHE A 152 6.69 1.57 -8.99
N ALA A 153 8.02 1.54 -9.08
CA ALA A 153 8.90 1.71 -7.93
C ALA A 153 8.72 3.08 -7.25
N ASP A 154 8.56 4.13 -8.05
CA ASP A 154 8.30 5.49 -7.58
C ASP A 154 6.95 5.57 -6.85
N VAL A 155 5.92 4.94 -7.44
CA VAL A 155 4.57 4.91 -6.86
C VAL A 155 4.57 4.19 -5.52
N LEU A 156 5.25 3.03 -5.41
CA LEU A 156 5.35 2.28 -4.16
C LEU A 156 6.11 3.05 -3.09
N LEU A 157 7.23 3.68 -3.45
CA LEU A 157 8.02 4.47 -2.51
C LEU A 157 7.21 5.65 -1.97
N VAL A 158 6.51 6.38 -2.85
CA VAL A 158 5.72 7.55 -2.43
C VAL A 158 4.49 7.14 -1.63
N GLU A 159 3.85 6.02 -1.93
CA GLU A 159 2.77 5.47 -1.09
C GLU A 159 3.26 5.17 0.33
N ALA A 160 4.42 4.52 0.45
CA ALA A 160 5.02 4.24 1.75
C ALA A 160 5.41 5.53 2.49
N LEU A 161 6.06 6.50 1.81
CA LEU A 161 6.39 7.80 2.38
C LEU A 161 5.15 8.57 2.83
N ASN A 162 4.06 8.53 2.05
CA ASN A 162 2.80 9.16 2.42
C ASN A 162 2.25 8.58 3.74
N SER A 163 2.36 7.27 3.92
CA SER A 163 1.97 6.61 5.17
C SER A 163 2.83 7.05 6.36
N TYR A 164 4.13 7.29 6.17
CA TYR A 164 5.03 7.82 7.20
C TYR A 164 4.75 9.29 7.53
N LEU A 165 4.51 10.12 6.52
CA LEU A 165 4.26 11.56 6.69
C LEU A 165 2.97 11.86 7.46
N GLU A 166 2.00 10.99 7.45
CA GLU A 166 0.80 11.10 8.31
C GLU A 166 1.13 11.01 9.81
N TRP A 167 2.23 10.35 10.17
CA TRP A 167 2.74 10.27 11.54
C TRP A 167 3.81 11.33 11.82
N ILE A 168 4.72 11.57 10.88
CA ILE A 168 5.89 12.44 11.02
C ILE A 168 5.91 13.46 9.88
N PRO A 169 5.15 14.57 9.97
CA PRO A 169 4.96 15.52 8.84
C PRO A 169 6.25 16.13 8.27
N ASN A 170 7.31 16.25 9.10
CA ASN A 170 8.58 16.87 8.69
C ASN A 170 9.65 15.85 8.28
N LEU A 171 9.27 14.60 8.03
CA LEU A 171 10.19 13.49 7.77
C LEU A 171 11.18 13.78 6.62
N LEU A 172 10.70 14.41 5.55
CA LEU A 172 11.48 14.67 4.33
C LEU A 172 12.27 15.99 4.35
N LYS A 173 12.27 16.75 5.47
CA LYS A 173 12.86 18.09 5.54
C LYS A 173 14.29 18.19 4.98
N ASN A 174 15.10 17.16 5.17
CA ASN A 174 16.51 17.14 4.75
C ASN A 174 16.76 16.22 3.54
N PHE A 175 15.70 15.86 2.80
CA PHE A 175 15.75 14.93 1.67
C PHE A 175 15.09 15.56 0.44
N PRO A 176 15.83 16.47 -0.28
CA PRO A 176 15.26 17.25 -1.37
C PRO A 176 14.78 16.39 -2.54
N GLN A 177 15.54 15.34 -2.94
CA GLN A 177 15.14 14.49 -4.06
C GLN A 177 13.90 13.66 -3.74
N LEU A 178 13.81 13.14 -2.51
CA LEU A 178 12.60 12.45 -2.04
C LEU A 178 11.40 13.39 -1.97
N THR A 179 11.61 14.65 -1.55
CA THR A 179 10.56 15.67 -1.52
C THR A 179 10.05 15.98 -2.93
N GLU A 180 10.94 16.14 -3.89
CA GLU A 180 10.58 16.39 -5.29
C GLU A 180 9.84 15.21 -5.91
N LEU A 181 10.33 13.98 -5.69
CA LEU A 181 9.65 12.76 -6.14
C LEU A 181 8.26 12.65 -5.51
N TYR A 182 8.17 12.85 -4.18
CA TYR A 182 6.89 12.82 -3.47
C TYR A 182 5.87 13.78 -4.09
N ASN A 183 6.24 15.04 -4.27
CA ASN A 183 5.35 16.05 -4.85
C ASN A 183 4.94 15.67 -6.28
N ARG A 184 5.89 15.23 -7.10
CA ARG A 184 5.63 14.84 -8.50
C ARG A 184 4.63 13.69 -8.62
N ILE A 185 4.67 12.72 -7.72
CA ILE A 185 3.72 11.60 -7.72
C ILE A 185 2.38 12.02 -7.14
N MET A 186 2.39 12.83 -6.06
CA MET A 186 1.15 13.33 -5.45
C MET A 186 0.34 14.22 -6.39
N ASP A 187 1.00 14.89 -7.36
CA ASP A 187 0.36 15.73 -8.37
C ASP A 187 -0.17 14.93 -9.58
N GLN A 188 0.07 13.62 -9.66
CA GLN A 188 -0.46 12.81 -10.76
C GLN A 188 -2.00 12.78 -10.71
N PRO A 189 -2.70 13.07 -11.83
CA PRO A 189 -4.16 13.19 -11.82
C PRO A 189 -4.90 11.99 -11.22
N GLY A 190 -4.45 10.77 -11.53
CA GLY A 190 -5.02 9.54 -10.97
C GLY A 190 -4.86 9.47 -9.46
N ILE A 191 -3.69 9.85 -8.93
CA ILE A 191 -3.41 9.87 -7.47
C ILE A 191 -4.26 10.95 -6.79
N VAL A 192 -4.29 12.18 -7.34
CA VAL A 192 -5.12 13.28 -6.81
C VAL A 192 -6.58 12.86 -6.71
N ASN A 193 -7.12 12.23 -7.77
CA ASN A 193 -8.50 11.77 -7.81
C ASN A 193 -8.77 10.67 -6.78
N TYR A 194 -7.88 9.68 -6.69
CA TYR A 194 -8.00 8.60 -5.72
C TYR A 194 -7.98 9.11 -4.27
N LEU A 195 -7.03 9.96 -3.94
CA LEU A 195 -6.89 10.48 -2.57
C LEU A 195 -8.10 11.30 -2.10
N LYS A 196 -8.88 11.87 -3.03
CA LYS A 196 -10.13 12.60 -2.76
C LYS A 196 -11.38 11.73 -2.85
N SER A 197 -11.26 10.51 -3.33
CA SER A 197 -12.40 9.63 -3.60
C SER A 197 -12.91 8.92 -2.34
N ALA A 198 -14.14 8.41 -2.40
CA ALA A 198 -14.71 7.53 -1.38
C ALA A 198 -14.00 6.16 -1.30
N GLU A 199 -13.21 5.80 -2.31
CA GLU A 199 -12.41 4.56 -2.33
C GLU A 199 -11.13 4.69 -1.48
N ARG A 200 -10.75 5.90 -1.05
CA ARG A 200 -9.65 6.14 -0.12
C ARG A 200 -10.07 5.81 1.30
N TYR A 201 -9.57 4.73 1.84
CA TYR A 201 -9.83 4.36 3.23
C TYR A 201 -9.03 5.23 4.21
N PRO A 202 -9.56 5.47 5.43
CA PRO A 202 -8.86 6.23 6.45
C PRO A 202 -7.55 5.55 6.85
N ASN A 203 -6.69 6.29 7.54
CA ASN A 203 -5.51 5.70 8.17
C ASN A 203 -5.94 4.65 9.19
N ALA A 204 -5.13 3.60 9.33
CA ALA A 204 -5.43 2.50 10.24
C ALA A 204 -5.37 2.96 11.70
N GLY A 205 -6.50 2.84 12.38
CA GLY A 205 -6.65 3.09 13.82
C GLY A 205 -7.14 1.84 14.54
N SER A 206 -7.58 2.01 15.80
CA SER A 206 -8.10 0.91 16.62
C SER A 206 -9.26 0.16 15.94
N ASP A 207 -10.13 0.88 15.22
CA ASP A 207 -11.28 0.27 14.52
C ASP A 207 -10.82 -0.71 13.44
N TYR A 208 -9.76 -0.38 12.71
CA TYR A 208 -9.16 -1.30 11.74
C TYR A 208 -8.65 -2.59 12.39
N VAL A 209 -7.96 -2.46 13.54
CA VAL A 209 -7.43 -3.62 14.27
C VAL A 209 -8.57 -4.51 14.77
N ILE A 210 -9.66 -3.90 15.28
CA ILE A 210 -10.86 -4.61 15.71
C ILE A 210 -11.52 -5.36 14.55
N ASP A 211 -11.68 -4.70 13.40
CA ASP A 211 -12.27 -5.32 12.22
C ASP A 211 -11.43 -6.48 11.69
N VAL A 212 -10.10 -6.32 11.61
CA VAL A 212 -9.18 -7.40 11.21
C VAL A 212 -9.25 -8.58 12.18
N ALA A 213 -9.26 -8.32 13.50
CA ALA A 213 -9.37 -9.36 14.51
C ALA A 213 -10.71 -10.12 14.40
N ARG A 214 -11.80 -9.39 14.16
CA ARG A 214 -13.14 -9.97 13.95
C ARG A 214 -13.19 -10.88 12.73
N VAL A 215 -12.69 -10.39 11.58
CA VAL A 215 -12.70 -11.15 10.31
C VAL A 215 -11.83 -12.40 10.41
N LEU A 216 -10.68 -12.32 11.08
CA LEU A 216 -9.72 -13.42 11.22
C LEU A 216 -9.95 -14.27 12.48
N GLU A 217 -10.97 -13.96 13.28
CA GLU A 217 -11.29 -14.63 14.55
C GLU A 217 -10.07 -14.68 15.50
N ARG A 218 -9.31 -13.57 15.55
CA ARG A 218 -8.11 -13.44 16.39
C ARG A 218 -8.38 -12.60 17.63
N LYS A 219 -7.59 -12.85 18.69
CA LYS A 219 -7.62 -12.02 19.89
C LYS A 219 -7.10 -10.62 19.57
N LEU A 220 -7.77 -9.62 20.14
CA LEU A 220 -7.29 -8.25 20.10
C LEU A 220 -5.99 -8.10 20.90
N PRO A 221 -5.04 -7.24 20.46
CA PRO A 221 -3.93 -6.80 21.28
C PRO A 221 -4.46 -6.20 22.60
N ALA A 222 -3.77 -6.48 23.72
CA ALA A 222 -4.25 -6.10 25.07
C ALA A 222 -4.45 -4.58 25.25
N HIS A 223 -3.74 -3.74 24.49
CA HIS A 223 -3.83 -2.29 24.54
C HIS A 223 -4.96 -1.69 23.67
N ILE A 224 -5.60 -2.50 22.80
CA ILE A 224 -6.73 -2.06 21.99
C ILE A 224 -7.99 -2.21 22.82
N PRO A 225 -8.71 -1.11 23.15
CA PRO A 225 -9.98 -1.21 23.86
C PRO A 225 -10.99 -1.97 23.01
N ASN A 226 -11.59 -3.00 23.58
CA ASN A 226 -12.71 -3.67 22.95
C ASN A 226 -13.99 -2.81 23.19
N PRO A 227 -14.48 -2.09 22.17
CA PRO A 227 -15.65 -1.22 22.31
C PRO A 227 -16.93 -2.01 22.62
N ASN A 228 -16.95 -3.30 22.28
CA ASN A 228 -18.07 -4.18 22.51
C ASN A 228 -17.65 -5.33 23.44
N ARG A 229 -17.79 -5.15 24.75
CA ARG A 229 -17.61 -6.21 25.75
C ARG A 229 -18.48 -7.47 25.50
N PHE A 230 -19.38 -7.40 24.52
CA PHE A 230 -20.31 -8.45 24.13
C PHE A 230 -19.94 -9.21 22.84
N ILE A 231 -18.91 -8.78 22.11
CA ILE A 231 -18.39 -9.58 21.00
C ILE A 231 -17.42 -10.60 21.62
N LYS A 232 -17.86 -11.85 21.70
CA LYS A 232 -16.95 -12.98 21.95
C LYS A 232 -15.98 -13.03 20.77
N ILE A 233 -14.76 -12.56 20.98
CA ILE A 233 -13.62 -12.73 20.10
C ILE A 233 -12.74 -13.83 20.66
#